data_8cc11a48985463efa716309506275b5e
#
_entry.id   8cc11a48985463efa716309506275b5e
#
_cell.length_a   1.000
_cell.length_b   1.000
_cell.length_c   1.000
_cell.angle_alpha   90.00
_cell.angle_beta   90.00
_cell.angle_gamma   90.00
#
_symmetry.space_group_name_H-M   'P 1'
#
loop_
_entity.id
_entity.type
_entity.pdbx_description
1 polymer ?
#
loop_
_entity_poly.entity_id
_entity_poly.type
_entity_poly.pdbx_seq_one_letter_code
_entity_poly.pdbx_strand_id
1 'polypeptide(L)'
;MEFEEYSLGDSDEEKEYRQWCLEQTLFLNPLNDLGANSIAAQDILHLGSVSGEESSKIVSCVGFYNQMKQEYVSARYLLYEGLYNHEPHFSDKDVRLENTLDYPVYSFNAEKVRIAMRMAYSLFDKIASFIQYYFDLSHIPSHKLNIGNVWYKSQGRNKLAPAFDGHENWALRGLFWLSKDLEFFSEMYVESSMDPGAKELRDTRNELEHGYLKLHEPMWIGPDAESRLRDDLAISLYRSDFEELSLRSLRKARSALIYLSLAIQQEERVKDENLDDEKLAPMRLGRWEDEWKK
;
A
#
# COMPACT_ATOMS: atom_id res chain seq x y z
N MET A 1 3.96 25.58 17.02
CA MET A 1 3.58 24.39 17.81
C MET A 1 4.87 23.65 18.02
N GLU A 2 5.36 23.54 19.23
CA GLU A 2 6.54 22.72 19.54
C GLU A 2 6.03 21.31 19.77
N PHE A 3 6.60 20.35 19.04
CA PHE A 3 6.29 18.95 19.24
C PHE A 3 7.28 18.36 20.25
N GLU A 4 6.79 17.44 21.07
CA GLU A 4 7.68 16.67 21.96
C GLU A 4 8.65 15.84 21.12
N GLU A 5 9.90 15.75 21.55
CA GLU A 5 10.89 14.88 20.93
C GLU A 5 10.59 13.42 21.26
N TYR A 6 10.64 12.58 20.23
CA TYR A 6 10.51 11.12 20.35
C TYR A 6 11.80 10.46 19.88
N SER A 7 12.25 9.42 20.59
CA SER A 7 13.45 8.68 20.19
C SER A 7 13.24 7.98 18.84
N LEU A 8 14.20 8.14 17.95
CA LEU A 8 14.22 7.41 16.67
C LEU A 8 14.81 6.00 16.78
N GLY A 9 15.20 5.55 17.97
CA GLY A 9 15.71 4.21 18.22
C GLY A 9 17.06 4.20 18.94
N ASP A 10 17.54 3.00 19.24
CA ASP A 10 18.74 2.77 20.03
C ASP A 10 20.00 2.58 19.18
N SER A 11 19.87 2.04 17.95
CA SER A 11 20.98 1.88 17.01
C SER A 11 20.99 2.98 15.94
N ASP A 12 22.14 3.19 15.31
CA ASP A 12 22.27 4.16 14.22
C ASP A 12 21.47 3.69 12.99
N GLU A 13 21.46 2.38 12.70
CA GLU A 13 20.65 1.79 11.64
C GLU A 13 19.16 2.05 11.83
N GLU A 14 18.64 1.88 13.06
CA GLU A 14 17.25 2.19 13.39
C GLU A 14 16.94 3.66 13.21
N LYS A 15 17.84 4.55 13.64
CA LYS A 15 17.68 6.00 13.49
C LYS A 15 17.64 6.42 12.02
N GLU A 16 18.55 5.91 11.20
CA GLU A 16 18.60 6.19 9.76
C GLU A 16 17.33 5.71 9.07
N TYR A 17 16.89 4.50 9.34
CA TYR A 17 15.63 3.96 8.80
C TYR A 17 14.43 4.80 9.20
N ARG A 18 14.28 5.14 10.47
CA ARG A 18 13.16 5.94 10.96
C ARG A 18 13.19 7.38 10.44
N GLN A 19 14.37 7.97 10.33
CA GLN A 19 14.55 9.28 9.73
C GLN A 19 14.12 9.27 8.27
N TRP A 20 14.57 8.28 7.49
CA TRP A 20 14.11 8.09 6.12
C TRP A 20 12.59 7.93 6.03
N CYS A 21 11.99 7.14 6.90
CA CYS A 21 10.53 6.97 6.94
C CYS A 21 9.80 8.30 7.18
N LEU A 22 10.31 9.16 8.08
CA LEU A 22 9.76 10.48 8.34
C LEU A 22 9.84 11.38 7.12
N GLU A 23 11.02 11.47 6.49
CA GLU A 23 11.28 12.29 5.31
C GLU A 23 10.45 11.87 4.10
N GLN A 24 10.25 10.57 3.93
CA GLN A 24 9.43 10.02 2.86
C GLN A 24 7.92 9.98 3.19
N THR A 25 7.53 10.45 4.39
CA THR A 25 6.12 10.45 4.85
C THR A 25 5.53 9.03 4.85
N LEU A 26 6.18 8.09 5.53
CA LEU A 26 5.83 6.66 5.48
C LEU A 26 5.29 6.09 6.79
N PHE A 27 5.28 6.84 7.89
CA PHE A 27 4.66 6.33 9.11
C PHE A 27 3.13 6.34 9.00
N LEU A 28 2.49 5.29 9.51
CA LEU A 28 1.04 5.23 9.68
C LEU A 28 0.61 6.11 10.85
N ASN A 29 0.90 7.38 10.70
CA ASN A 29 0.64 8.44 11.65
C ASN A 29 0.31 9.72 10.86
N PRO A 30 -0.90 10.28 10.98
CA PRO A 30 -1.28 11.52 10.27
C PRO A 30 -0.39 12.72 10.61
N LEU A 31 0.29 12.73 11.76
CA LEU A 31 1.23 13.82 12.09
C LEU A 31 2.43 13.86 11.14
N ASN A 32 2.77 12.75 10.48
CA ASN A 32 3.86 12.73 9.50
C ASN A 32 3.53 13.54 8.24
N ASP A 33 2.25 13.83 7.96
CA ASP A 33 1.84 14.72 6.87
C ASP A 33 2.13 16.21 7.19
N LEU A 34 2.37 16.54 8.45
CA LEU A 34 2.74 17.87 8.92
C LEU A 34 4.26 18.12 8.93
N GLY A 35 5.06 17.12 8.55
CA GLY A 35 6.50 17.20 8.47
C GLY A 35 7.23 16.03 9.14
N ALA A 36 8.57 16.04 9.02
CA ALA A 36 9.46 15.01 9.54
C ALA A 36 9.78 15.20 11.04
N ASN A 37 8.75 15.43 11.86
CA ASN A 37 8.91 15.58 13.31
C ASN A 37 9.02 14.20 13.97
N SER A 38 9.95 14.02 14.91
CA SER A 38 10.23 12.72 15.55
C SER A 38 9.01 12.12 16.26
N ILE A 39 8.10 12.92 16.79
CA ILE A 39 6.84 12.47 17.40
C ILE A 39 5.96 11.66 16.42
N ALA A 40 6.11 11.87 15.12
CA ALA A 40 5.39 11.14 14.09
C ALA A 40 6.02 9.79 13.73
N ALA A 41 7.21 9.46 14.27
CA ALA A 41 7.94 8.22 13.98
C ALA A 41 7.33 6.98 14.67
N GLN A 42 6.02 6.84 14.61
CA GLN A 42 5.28 5.74 15.20
C GLN A 42 4.11 5.34 14.29
N ASP A 43 3.91 4.05 14.13
CA ASP A 43 2.76 3.52 13.38
C ASP A 43 1.55 3.36 14.32
N ILE A 44 1.02 4.47 14.81
CA ILE A 44 -0.06 4.49 15.81
C ILE A 44 -1.45 4.26 15.24
N LEU A 45 -1.60 4.32 13.91
CA LEU A 45 -2.88 4.16 13.26
C LEU A 45 -3.50 2.81 13.63
N HIS A 46 -4.75 2.82 14.01
CA HIS A 46 -5.51 1.63 14.36
C HIS A 46 -6.94 1.75 13.85
N LEU A 47 -7.60 0.63 13.71
CA LEU A 47 -9.02 0.61 13.49
C LEU A 47 -9.70 1.04 14.81
N GLY A 48 -10.58 2.03 14.78
CA GLY A 48 -11.34 2.45 15.95
C GLY A 48 -12.27 1.35 16.46
N SER A 49 -13.13 1.70 17.40
CA SER A 49 -14.19 0.78 17.83
C SER A 49 -14.99 0.35 16.62
N VAL A 50 -15.30 -0.95 16.53
CA VAL A 50 -16.19 -1.50 15.52
C VAL A 50 -17.37 -2.11 16.26
N SER A 51 -18.59 -1.68 15.92
CA SER A 51 -19.82 -2.19 16.49
C SER A 51 -20.37 -3.32 15.62
N GLY A 52 -21.06 -4.27 16.23
CA GLY A 52 -21.70 -5.36 15.53
C GLY A 52 -22.42 -6.29 16.49
N GLU A 53 -23.50 -6.91 16.01
CA GLU A 53 -24.24 -7.91 16.78
C GLU A 53 -23.40 -9.17 17.04
N GLU A 54 -22.44 -9.46 16.14
CA GLU A 54 -21.53 -10.59 16.25
C GLU A 54 -20.13 -10.14 16.63
N SER A 55 -19.64 -10.57 17.79
CA SER A 55 -18.26 -10.34 18.24
C SER A 55 -17.21 -10.86 17.23
N SER A 56 -17.56 -11.89 16.45
CA SER A 56 -16.71 -12.45 15.39
C SER A 56 -16.40 -11.46 14.28
N LYS A 57 -17.36 -10.62 13.86
CA LYS A 57 -17.17 -9.60 12.81
C LYS A 57 -16.19 -8.52 13.28
N ILE A 58 -16.30 -8.11 14.53
CA ILE A 58 -15.42 -7.11 15.15
C ILE A 58 -13.97 -7.61 15.15
N VAL A 59 -13.76 -8.83 15.70
CA VAL A 59 -12.43 -9.44 15.78
C VAL A 59 -11.83 -9.65 14.39
N SER A 60 -12.62 -10.07 13.40
CA SER A 60 -12.18 -10.25 12.02
C SER A 60 -11.73 -8.94 11.37
N CYS A 61 -12.49 -7.85 11.53
CA CYS A 61 -12.12 -6.53 11.00
C CYS A 61 -10.81 -6.04 11.62
N VAL A 62 -10.68 -6.12 12.94
CA VAL A 62 -9.45 -5.68 13.63
C VAL A 62 -8.26 -6.55 13.23
N GLY A 63 -8.43 -7.87 13.18
CA GLY A 63 -7.38 -8.81 12.78
C GLY A 63 -6.92 -8.56 11.33
N PHE A 64 -7.85 -8.34 10.41
CA PHE A 64 -7.52 -8.07 9.00
C PHE A 64 -6.79 -6.73 8.84
N TYR A 65 -7.23 -5.69 9.57
CA TYR A 65 -6.52 -4.41 9.55
C TYR A 65 -5.11 -4.51 10.14
N ASN A 66 -4.92 -5.24 11.24
CA ASN A 66 -3.61 -5.50 11.83
C ASN A 66 -2.67 -6.21 10.85
N GLN A 67 -3.17 -7.21 10.11
CA GLN A 67 -2.40 -7.89 9.08
C GLN A 67 -1.97 -6.91 7.96
N MET A 68 -2.90 -6.11 7.43
CA MET A 68 -2.57 -5.11 6.40
C MET A 68 -1.54 -4.09 6.89
N LYS A 69 -1.66 -3.66 8.15
CA LYS A 69 -0.69 -2.76 8.78
C LYS A 69 0.69 -3.40 8.87
N GLN A 70 0.78 -4.66 9.31
CA GLN A 70 2.07 -5.36 9.39
C GLN A 70 2.70 -5.57 8.01
N GLU A 71 1.90 -5.93 7.00
CA GLU A 71 2.38 -6.07 5.61
C GLU A 71 2.91 -4.75 5.06
N TYR A 72 2.23 -3.64 5.35
CA TYR A 72 2.70 -2.31 4.98
C TYR A 72 4.06 -1.99 5.62
N VAL A 73 4.20 -2.23 6.91
CA VAL A 73 5.46 -1.98 7.64
C VAL A 73 6.59 -2.87 7.09
N SER A 74 6.29 -4.12 6.78
CA SER A 74 7.27 -5.05 6.18
C SER A 74 7.68 -4.61 4.77
N ALA A 75 6.72 -4.18 3.93
CA ALA A 75 7.00 -3.65 2.60
C ALA A 75 7.88 -2.38 2.67
N ARG A 76 7.62 -1.50 3.63
CA ARG A 76 8.41 -0.29 3.89
C ARG A 76 9.85 -0.61 4.23
N TYR A 77 10.08 -1.58 5.10
CA TYR A 77 11.43 -1.98 5.48
C TYR A 77 12.17 -2.67 4.33
N LEU A 78 11.50 -3.56 3.60
CA LEU A 78 12.08 -4.21 2.42
C LEU A 78 12.47 -3.20 1.33
N LEU A 79 11.64 -2.15 1.14
CA LEU A 79 12.00 -1.08 0.21
C LEU A 79 13.25 -0.34 0.67
N TYR A 80 13.31 0.07 1.93
CA TYR A 80 14.49 0.72 2.51
C TYR A 80 15.76 -0.12 2.31
N GLU A 81 15.71 -1.38 2.70
CA GLU A 81 16.80 -2.33 2.53
C GLU A 81 17.26 -2.48 1.06
N GLY A 82 16.30 -2.53 0.12
CA GLY A 82 16.58 -2.64 -1.30
C GLY A 82 17.21 -1.38 -1.89
N LEU A 83 16.86 -0.19 -1.36
CA LEU A 83 17.36 1.10 -1.81
C LEU A 83 18.77 1.41 -1.31
N TYR A 84 19.07 1.08 -0.05
CA TYR A 84 20.29 1.55 0.63
C TYR A 84 21.33 0.48 0.85
N ASN A 85 20.98 -0.79 0.74
CA ASN A 85 21.98 -1.86 0.80
C ASN A 85 22.51 -2.16 -0.61
N HIS A 86 23.73 -1.72 -0.89
CA HIS A 86 24.38 -1.91 -2.19
C HIS A 86 25.38 -3.08 -2.19
N GLU A 87 25.66 -3.68 -1.03
CA GLU A 87 26.60 -4.79 -0.94
C GLU A 87 25.96 -6.07 -1.52
N PRO A 88 26.73 -6.86 -2.27
CA PRO A 88 26.26 -8.15 -2.77
C PRO A 88 25.87 -9.06 -1.60
N HIS A 89 24.66 -9.58 -1.62
CA HIS A 89 24.18 -10.47 -0.59
C HIS A 89 24.74 -11.89 -0.80
N PHE A 90 25.02 -12.59 0.28
CA PHE A 90 25.59 -13.94 0.20
C PHE A 90 24.68 -14.95 -0.52
N SER A 91 23.36 -14.70 -0.56
CA SER A 91 22.42 -15.56 -1.29
C SER A 91 22.56 -15.47 -2.82
N ASP A 92 23.18 -14.40 -3.32
CA ASP A 92 23.42 -14.23 -4.76
C ASP A 92 24.70 -14.96 -5.21
N LYS A 93 25.51 -15.42 -4.25
CA LYS A 93 26.73 -16.14 -4.52
C LYS A 93 26.41 -17.50 -5.18
N ASP A 94 27.21 -17.83 -6.19
CA ASP A 94 27.14 -19.10 -6.94
C ASP A 94 25.81 -19.31 -7.71
N VAL A 95 24.98 -18.28 -7.84
CA VAL A 95 23.82 -18.28 -8.75
C VAL A 95 24.33 -18.05 -10.16
N ARG A 96 24.32 -19.13 -10.97
CA ARG A 96 24.76 -19.07 -12.35
C ARG A 96 23.68 -18.46 -13.25
N LEU A 97 23.96 -17.28 -13.77
CA LEU A 97 23.11 -16.57 -14.71
C LEU A 97 23.86 -16.41 -16.05
N GLU A 98 23.14 -16.55 -17.15
CA GLU A 98 23.71 -16.36 -18.49
C GLU A 98 23.63 -14.87 -18.85
N ASN A 99 24.71 -14.37 -19.49
CA ASN A 99 24.78 -12.98 -19.93
C ASN A 99 23.95 -12.77 -21.21
N THR A 100 22.91 -11.95 -21.10
CA THR A 100 22.03 -11.59 -22.21
C THR A 100 22.49 -10.36 -23.01
N LEU A 101 23.68 -9.83 -22.70
CA LEU A 101 24.33 -8.66 -23.36
C LEU A 101 23.61 -7.33 -23.20
N ASP A 102 22.48 -7.29 -22.53
CA ASP A 102 21.71 -6.09 -22.15
C ASP A 102 21.87 -5.73 -20.67
N TYR A 103 22.60 -6.53 -19.90
CA TYR A 103 23.04 -6.27 -18.54
C TYR A 103 21.92 -5.89 -17.57
N PRO A 104 20.84 -6.66 -17.44
CA PRO A 104 19.82 -6.39 -16.41
C PRO A 104 20.36 -6.67 -15.01
N VAL A 105 19.81 -5.97 -14.03
CA VAL A 105 20.18 -6.13 -12.62
C VAL A 105 19.52 -7.38 -12.05
N TYR A 106 20.36 -8.31 -11.62
CA TYR A 106 19.94 -9.51 -10.89
C TYR A 106 20.63 -9.51 -9.51
N SER A 107 19.91 -9.13 -8.47
CA SER A 107 20.42 -9.15 -7.11
C SER A 107 19.28 -9.28 -6.10
N PHE A 108 19.58 -9.82 -4.92
CA PHE A 108 18.62 -9.91 -3.83
C PHE A 108 18.10 -8.52 -3.42
N ASN A 109 18.93 -7.48 -3.49
CA ASN A 109 18.51 -6.13 -3.19
C ASN A 109 17.47 -5.60 -4.21
N ALA A 110 17.64 -5.88 -5.49
CA ALA A 110 16.61 -5.57 -6.49
C ALA A 110 15.31 -6.37 -6.25
N GLU A 111 15.41 -7.63 -5.83
CA GLU A 111 14.25 -8.45 -5.48
C GLU A 111 13.52 -7.91 -4.23
N LYS A 112 14.23 -7.36 -3.24
CA LYS A 112 13.57 -6.67 -2.09
C LYS A 112 12.66 -5.54 -2.57
N VAL A 113 13.11 -4.72 -3.52
CA VAL A 113 12.28 -3.63 -4.10
C VAL A 113 11.07 -4.19 -4.85
N ARG A 114 11.26 -5.27 -5.64
CA ARG A 114 10.15 -5.96 -6.34
C ARG A 114 9.13 -6.51 -5.37
N ILE A 115 9.59 -7.16 -4.29
CA ILE A 115 8.70 -7.71 -3.25
C ILE A 115 7.97 -6.58 -2.54
N ALA A 116 8.66 -5.49 -2.17
CA ALA A 116 8.05 -4.34 -1.52
C ALA A 116 6.93 -3.72 -2.37
N MET A 117 7.16 -3.56 -3.68
CA MET A 117 6.15 -3.05 -4.61
C MET A 117 4.94 -3.98 -4.71
N ARG A 118 5.17 -5.31 -4.85
CA ARG A 118 4.08 -6.31 -4.85
C ARG A 118 3.26 -6.26 -3.57
N MET A 119 3.91 -6.21 -2.42
CA MET A 119 3.25 -6.12 -1.12
C MET A 119 2.42 -4.84 -1.00
N ALA A 120 3.00 -3.68 -1.34
CA ALA A 120 2.30 -2.41 -1.30
C ALA A 120 1.06 -2.40 -2.23
N TYR A 121 1.18 -2.98 -3.42
CA TYR A 121 0.06 -3.05 -4.36
C TYR A 121 -1.03 -4.04 -3.91
N SER A 122 -0.66 -5.18 -3.33
CA SER A 122 -1.61 -6.18 -2.84
C SER A 122 -2.50 -5.65 -1.70
N LEU A 123 -2.05 -4.63 -0.98
CA LEU A 123 -2.85 -3.97 0.07
C LEU A 123 -4.14 -3.36 -0.47
N PHE A 124 -4.14 -2.86 -1.71
CA PHE A 124 -5.36 -2.28 -2.30
C PHE A 124 -6.46 -3.33 -2.50
N ASP A 125 -6.11 -4.54 -2.93
CA ASP A 125 -7.07 -5.63 -3.09
C ASP A 125 -7.55 -6.16 -1.73
N LYS A 126 -6.69 -6.13 -0.72
CA LYS A 126 -7.07 -6.46 0.66
C LYS A 126 -7.99 -5.40 1.27
N ILE A 127 -7.76 -4.13 0.98
CA ILE A 127 -8.67 -3.04 1.36
C ILE A 127 -10.04 -3.22 0.69
N ALA A 128 -10.08 -3.60 -0.60
CA ALA A 128 -11.34 -3.93 -1.27
C ALA A 128 -12.08 -5.09 -0.59
N SER A 129 -11.35 -6.14 -0.21
CA SER A 129 -11.91 -7.29 0.52
C SER A 129 -12.41 -6.90 1.90
N PHE A 130 -11.69 -6.01 2.59
CA PHE A 130 -12.14 -5.46 3.86
C PHE A 130 -13.44 -4.66 3.70
N ILE A 131 -13.51 -3.76 2.72
CA ILE A 131 -14.70 -2.96 2.42
C ILE A 131 -15.88 -3.87 2.09
N GLN A 132 -15.68 -4.89 1.24
CA GLN A 132 -16.72 -5.86 0.91
C GLN A 132 -17.26 -6.55 2.16
N TYR A 133 -16.39 -6.99 3.05
CA TYR A 133 -16.78 -7.67 4.29
C TYR A 133 -17.49 -6.72 5.27
N TYR A 134 -16.95 -5.51 5.47
CA TYR A 134 -17.50 -4.54 6.42
C TYR A 134 -18.89 -4.05 6.04
N PHE A 135 -19.11 -3.74 4.75
CA PHE A 135 -20.39 -3.25 4.21
C PHE A 135 -21.33 -4.37 3.71
N ASP A 136 -21.00 -5.64 3.93
CA ASP A 136 -21.79 -6.81 3.50
C ASP A 136 -22.11 -6.82 1.99
N LEU A 137 -21.14 -6.48 1.14
CA LEU A 137 -21.31 -6.38 -0.30
C LEU A 137 -21.16 -7.74 -0.99
N SER A 138 -22.27 -8.46 -1.19
CA SER A 138 -22.26 -9.81 -1.78
C SER A 138 -22.36 -9.85 -3.31
N HIS A 139 -22.52 -8.69 -3.97
CA HIS A 139 -22.80 -8.60 -5.41
C HIS A 139 -21.58 -8.85 -6.33
N ILE A 140 -20.37 -8.83 -5.79
CA ILE A 140 -19.13 -9.13 -6.52
C ILE A 140 -18.51 -10.40 -5.92
N PRO A 141 -18.27 -11.46 -6.70
CA PRO A 141 -17.54 -12.63 -6.23
C PRO A 141 -16.12 -12.27 -5.81
N SER A 142 -15.63 -12.81 -4.69
CA SER A 142 -14.32 -12.44 -4.11
C SER A 142 -13.15 -12.60 -5.08
N HIS A 143 -13.18 -13.60 -5.98
CA HIS A 143 -12.12 -13.83 -6.98
C HIS A 143 -12.09 -12.79 -8.12
N LYS A 144 -13.09 -11.91 -8.20
CA LYS A 144 -13.16 -10.80 -9.18
C LYS A 144 -13.06 -9.44 -8.51
N LEU A 145 -12.97 -9.43 -7.19
CA LEU A 145 -12.95 -8.22 -6.40
C LEU A 145 -11.58 -7.54 -6.50
N ASN A 146 -11.60 -6.22 -6.68
CA ASN A 146 -10.43 -5.36 -6.60
C ASN A 146 -10.84 -3.96 -6.15
N ILE A 147 -9.84 -3.12 -5.85
CA ILE A 147 -10.09 -1.77 -5.30
C ILE A 147 -10.88 -0.87 -6.26
N GLY A 148 -10.81 -1.08 -7.56
CA GLY A 148 -11.52 -0.27 -8.54
C GLY A 148 -12.97 -0.68 -8.77
N ASN A 149 -13.36 -1.92 -8.44
CA ASN A 149 -14.73 -2.38 -8.70
C ASN A 149 -15.59 -2.54 -7.45
N VAL A 150 -15.01 -2.57 -6.26
CA VAL A 150 -15.75 -2.73 -4.98
C VAL A 150 -16.85 -1.68 -4.78
N TRP A 151 -16.68 -0.52 -5.37
CA TRP A 151 -17.58 0.64 -5.26
C TRP A 151 -18.89 0.52 -6.05
N TYR A 152 -18.95 -0.38 -7.02
CA TYR A 152 -20.01 -0.40 -8.01
C TYR A 152 -20.92 -1.60 -7.87
N LYS A 153 -22.22 -1.40 -8.22
CA LYS A 153 -23.23 -2.45 -8.21
C LYS A 153 -22.97 -3.57 -9.21
N SER A 154 -22.22 -3.28 -10.27
CA SER A 154 -21.95 -4.25 -11.35
C SER A 154 -20.58 -4.00 -11.97
N GLN A 155 -20.07 -4.99 -12.70
CA GLN A 155 -18.79 -4.89 -13.42
C GLN A 155 -18.76 -3.77 -14.47
N GLY A 156 -19.93 -3.34 -14.98
CA GLY A 156 -20.05 -2.21 -15.92
C GLY A 156 -19.79 -0.83 -15.29
N ARG A 157 -19.63 -0.75 -13.96
CA ARG A 157 -19.24 0.45 -13.19
C ARG A 157 -20.10 1.70 -13.47
N ASN A 158 -21.34 1.50 -13.90
CA ASN A 158 -22.26 2.59 -14.28
C ASN A 158 -23.00 3.19 -13.08
N LYS A 159 -23.10 2.47 -11.98
CA LYS A 159 -23.79 2.91 -10.76
C LYS A 159 -23.01 2.45 -9.54
N LEU A 160 -22.90 3.33 -8.55
CA LEU A 160 -22.38 2.99 -7.25
C LEU A 160 -23.25 1.90 -6.58
N ALA A 161 -22.64 1.11 -5.73
CA ALA A 161 -23.38 0.22 -4.86
C ALA A 161 -24.23 1.05 -3.87
N PRO A 162 -25.43 0.57 -3.47
CA PRO A 162 -26.32 1.34 -2.60
C PRO A 162 -25.66 1.82 -1.30
N ALA A 163 -24.71 1.07 -0.77
CA ALA A 163 -23.95 1.44 0.42
C ALA A 163 -23.12 2.71 0.25
N PHE A 164 -22.83 3.12 -0.98
CA PHE A 164 -21.97 4.28 -1.28
C PHE A 164 -22.72 5.42 -2.00
N ASP A 165 -23.97 5.19 -2.40
CA ASP A 165 -24.75 6.19 -3.10
C ASP A 165 -25.27 7.25 -2.11
N GLY A 166 -24.92 8.52 -2.37
CA GLY A 166 -25.27 9.63 -1.46
C GLY A 166 -24.50 9.66 -0.14
N HIS A 167 -23.50 8.81 0.05
CA HIS A 167 -22.77 8.65 1.31
C HIS A 167 -21.95 9.91 1.68
N GLU A 168 -22.02 10.35 2.94
CA GLU A 168 -21.37 11.59 3.39
C GLU A 168 -19.98 11.39 4.01
N ASN A 169 -19.46 10.14 4.06
CA ASN A 169 -18.16 9.82 4.62
C ASN A 169 -17.01 10.32 3.73
N TRP A 170 -16.36 11.39 4.14
CA TRP A 170 -15.29 12.01 3.35
C TRP A 170 -14.05 11.12 3.20
N ALA A 171 -13.69 10.35 4.23
CA ALA A 171 -12.56 9.45 4.16
C ALA A 171 -12.83 8.28 3.17
N LEU A 172 -14.06 7.78 3.15
CA LEU A 172 -14.49 6.77 2.19
C LEU A 172 -14.47 7.33 0.75
N ARG A 173 -14.90 8.59 0.56
CA ARG A 173 -14.76 9.27 -0.73
C ARG A 173 -13.30 9.47 -1.12
N GLY A 174 -12.42 9.80 -0.18
CA GLY A 174 -10.97 9.89 -0.42
C GLY A 174 -10.39 8.57 -0.92
N LEU A 175 -10.78 7.46 -0.30
CA LEU A 175 -10.37 6.11 -0.72
C LEU A 175 -10.92 5.75 -2.11
N PHE A 176 -12.16 6.13 -2.42
CA PHE A 176 -12.74 5.99 -3.75
C PHE A 176 -11.94 6.75 -4.81
N TRP A 177 -11.56 8.02 -4.55
CA TRP A 177 -10.76 8.80 -5.49
C TRP A 177 -9.36 8.21 -5.66
N LEU A 178 -8.72 7.76 -4.59
CA LEU A 178 -7.43 7.07 -4.67
C LEU A 178 -7.52 5.80 -5.54
N SER A 179 -8.65 5.08 -5.49
CA SER A 179 -8.85 3.91 -6.34
C SER A 179 -8.89 4.23 -7.83
N LYS A 180 -9.28 5.46 -8.20
CA LYS A 180 -9.24 5.93 -9.59
C LYS A 180 -7.83 6.08 -10.13
N ASP A 181 -6.88 6.42 -9.26
CA ASP A 181 -5.47 6.53 -9.62
C ASP A 181 -4.74 5.19 -9.70
N LEU A 182 -5.36 4.11 -9.24
CA LEU A 182 -4.78 2.76 -9.24
C LEU A 182 -5.28 1.88 -10.37
N GLU A 183 -6.48 2.16 -10.87
CA GLU A 183 -7.11 1.37 -11.91
C GLU A 183 -7.49 2.22 -13.13
N PHE A 184 -6.94 1.83 -14.26
CA PHE A 184 -7.39 2.32 -15.55
C PHE A 184 -8.69 1.64 -15.97
N PHE A 185 -9.71 2.46 -16.12
CA PHE A 185 -10.94 2.07 -16.78
C PHE A 185 -10.81 2.39 -18.26
N SER A 186 -10.41 1.52 -19.10
CA SER A 186 -10.31 1.68 -20.54
C SER A 186 -9.69 3.02 -21.05
N GLU A 187 -9.21 3.07 -22.26
CA GLU A 187 -8.62 4.28 -22.87
C GLU A 187 -9.52 5.53 -22.82
N MET A 188 -10.84 5.33 -22.73
CA MET A 188 -11.84 6.40 -22.67
C MET A 188 -11.83 7.20 -21.34
N TYR A 189 -11.18 6.70 -20.28
CA TYR A 189 -11.12 7.35 -18.96
C TYR A 189 -9.70 7.77 -18.54
N VAL A 190 -8.74 7.70 -19.44
CA VAL A 190 -7.36 8.19 -19.18
C VAL A 190 -7.34 9.65 -18.75
N GLU A 191 -8.27 10.47 -19.28
CA GLU A 191 -8.44 11.88 -18.93
C GLU A 191 -9.00 12.08 -17.50
N SER A 192 -9.52 11.04 -16.84
CA SER A 192 -10.12 11.13 -15.50
C SER A 192 -9.16 10.74 -14.37
N SER A 193 -7.97 10.21 -14.66
CA SER A 193 -6.95 9.95 -13.65
C SER A 193 -6.33 11.27 -13.20
N MET A 194 -6.32 11.53 -11.90
CA MET A 194 -5.69 12.71 -11.33
C MET A 194 -4.17 12.56 -11.23
N ASP A 195 -3.66 11.34 -11.33
CA ASP A 195 -2.25 11.00 -11.23
C ASP A 195 -1.67 10.67 -12.62
N PRO A 196 -0.80 11.52 -13.18
CA PRO A 196 -0.20 11.30 -14.50
C PRO A 196 0.59 9.98 -14.63
N GLY A 197 1.15 9.48 -13.53
CA GLY A 197 1.90 8.21 -13.51
C GLY A 197 1.07 6.98 -13.12
N ALA A 198 -0.25 7.09 -13.04
CA ALA A 198 -1.12 5.97 -12.69
C ALA A 198 -1.01 4.82 -13.70
N LYS A 199 -0.89 5.16 -15.00
CA LYS A 199 -0.71 4.16 -16.05
C LYS A 199 0.60 3.40 -15.90
N GLU A 200 1.68 4.10 -15.71
CA GLU A 200 3.02 3.52 -15.55
C GLU A 200 3.08 2.58 -14.33
N LEU A 201 2.51 3.02 -13.20
CA LEU A 201 2.44 2.21 -11.99
C LEU A 201 1.68 0.91 -12.22
N ARG A 202 0.53 0.96 -12.91
CA ARG A 202 -0.27 -0.22 -13.23
C ARG A 202 0.45 -1.15 -14.20
N ASP A 203 1.00 -0.61 -15.28
CA ASP A 203 1.66 -1.40 -16.32
C ASP A 203 2.89 -2.09 -15.74
N THR A 204 3.70 -1.39 -14.95
CA THR A 204 4.83 -1.96 -14.21
C THR A 204 4.38 -3.08 -13.24
N ARG A 205 3.29 -2.87 -12.51
CA ARG A 205 2.73 -3.91 -11.62
C ARG A 205 2.28 -5.14 -12.39
N ASN A 206 1.61 -4.96 -13.51
CA ASN A 206 1.13 -6.09 -14.32
C ASN A 206 2.30 -6.94 -14.85
N GLU A 207 3.37 -6.28 -15.33
CA GLU A 207 4.57 -6.99 -15.75
C GLU A 207 5.29 -7.67 -14.58
N LEU A 208 5.30 -7.03 -13.42
CA LEU A 208 5.90 -7.60 -12.21
C LEU A 208 5.19 -8.89 -11.75
N GLU A 209 3.87 -8.99 -11.95
CA GLU A 209 3.06 -10.14 -11.54
C GLU A 209 2.93 -11.22 -12.62
N HIS A 210 2.85 -10.84 -13.89
CA HIS A 210 2.44 -11.73 -14.96
C HIS A 210 3.39 -11.77 -16.16
N GLY A 211 4.35 -10.85 -16.21
CA GLY A 211 5.26 -10.67 -17.33
C GLY A 211 6.72 -10.79 -16.95
N TYR A 212 7.56 -10.12 -17.71
CA TYR A 212 8.99 -10.08 -17.52
C TYR A 212 9.47 -8.61 -17.43
N LEU A 213 9.85 -8.18 -16.23
CA LEU A 213 10.38 -6.85 -15.95
C LEU A 213 11.90 -6.89 -15.84
N LYS A 214 12.60 -6.19 -16.71
CA LYS A 214 14.05 -5.97 -16.64
C LYS A 214 14.35 -4.62 -15.98
N LEU A 215 15.30 -4.62 -15.05
CA LEU A 215 15.83 -3.39 -14.45
C LEU A 215 17.27 -3.19 -14.96
N HIS A 216 17.61 -1.95 -15.31
CA HIS A 216 18.92 -1.60 -15.83
C HIS A 216 19.53 -0.44 -15.05
N GLU A 217 20.87 -0.48 -14.89
CA GLU A 217 21.62 0.66 -14.37
C GLU A 217 22.05 1.57 -15.54
N PRO A 218 21.95 2.90 -15.40
CA PRO A 218 22.28 3.85 -16.50
C PRO A 218 23.71 3.71 -17.02
N MET A 219 24.65 3.32 -16.16
CA MET A 219 26.09 3.25 -16.50
C MET A 219 26.45 2.13 -17.48
N TRP A 220 25.60 1.11 -17.62
CA TRP A 220 25.89 -0.05 -18.46
C TRP A 220 25.28 0.04 -19.86
N ILE A 221 24.50 1.08 -20.12
CA ILE A 221 23.79 1.27 -21.37
C ILE A 221 24.50 2.34 -22.18
N GLY A 222 25.15 1.94 -23.28
CA GLY A 222 25.84 2.84 -24.19
C GLY A 222 24.86 3.70 -25.00
N PRO A 223 25.37 4.55 -25.92
CA PRO A 223 24.58 5.51 -26.72
C PRO A 223 23.47 4.88 -27.58
N ASP A 224 23.51 3.56 -27.80
CA ASP A 224 22.46 2.83 -28.51
C ASP A 224 21.45 2.15 -27.55
N ALA A 225 21.23 2.77 -26.39
CA ALA A 225 20.41 2.25 -25.30
C ALA A 225 19.00 1.81 -25.72
N GLU A 226 18.32 2.63 -26.50
CA GLU A 226 16.96 2.34 -26.94
C GLU A 226 16.85 1.06 -27.79
N SER A 227 17.86 0.74 -28.57
CA SER A 227 17.85 -0.48 -29.37
C SER A 227 18.18 -1.74 -28.55
N ARG A 228 18.97 -1.60 -27.50
CA ARG A 228 19.35 -2.71 -26.61
C ARG A 228 18.31 -3.02 -25.54
N LEU A 229 17.49 -2.04 -25.18
CA LEU A 229 16.39 -2.21 -24.23
C LEU A 229 15.13 -2.80 -24.88
N ARG A 230 15.10 -2.92 -26.22
CA ARG A 230 13.98 -3.54 -26.93
C ARG A 230 14.01 -5.06 -26.73
N ASP A 231 13.07 -5.52 -25.95
CA ASP A 231 12.76 -6.94 -25.78
C ASP A 231 11.25 -7.09 -26.02
N ASP A 232 10.87 -7.97 -26.93
CA ASP A 232 9.45 -8.19 -27.28
C ASP A 232 8.69 -8.89 -26.14
N LEU A 233 9.41 -9.46 -25.17
CA LEU A 233 8.84 -10.20 -24.04
C LEU A 233 8.88 -9.39 -22.73
N ALA A 234 9.79 -8.42 -22.62
CA ALA A 234 10.03 -7.72 -21.37
C ALA A 234 9.73 -6.22 -21.46
N ILE A 235 9.19 -5.66 -20.37
CA ILE A 235 9.30 -4.22 -20.12
C ILE A 235 10.64 -3.95 -19.44
N SER A 236 11.38 -2.97 -19.98
CA SER A 236 12.66 -2.54 -19.43
C SER A 236 12.51 -1.17 -18.77
N LEU A 237 12.97 -1.04 -17.54
CA LEU A 237 13.00 0.21 -16.78
C LEU A 237 14.40 0.46 -16.23
N TYR A 238 14.74 1.73 -16.01
CA TYR A 238 15.85 2.03 -15.14
C TYR A 238 15.53 1.67 -13.70
N ARG A 239 16.52 1.21 -12.97
CA ARG A 239 16.36 0.86 -11.55
C ARG A 239 15.85 2.05 -10.74
N SER A 240 16.38 3.24 -10.97
CA SER A 240 15.94 4.48 -10.32
C SER A 240 14.46 4.76 -10.51
N ASP A 241 13.94 4.57 -11.73
CA ASP A 241 12.54 4.83 -12.05
C ASP A 241 11.63 3.80 -11.35
N PHE A 242 12.06 2.54 -11.32
CA PHE A 242 11.35 1.48 -10.61
C PHE A 242 11.34 1.69 -9.09
N GLU A 243 12.44 2.18 -8.51
CA GLU A 243 12.54 2.55 -7.10
C GLU A 243 11.60 3.71 -6.75
N GLU A 244 11.51 4.72 -7.60
CA GLU A 244 10.56 5.83 -7.44
C GLU A 244 9.11 5.36 -7.53
N LEU A 245 8.76 4.52 -8.50
CA LEU A 245 7.44 3.90 -8.63
C LEU A 245 7.08 3.07 -7.40
N SER A 246 8.05 2.33 -6.85
CA SER A 246 7.85 1.50 -5.65
C SER A 246 7.58 2.36 -4.42
N LEU A 247 8.34 3.44 -4.24
CA LEU A 247 8.11 4.41 -3.17
C LEU A 247 6.74 5.10 -3.30
N ARG A 248 6.36 5.48 -4.51
CA ARG A 248 5.05 6.07 -4.81
C ARG A 248 3.91 5.09 -4.50
N SER A 249 4.05 3.81 -4.86
CA SER A 249 3.08 2.77 -4.52
C SER A 249 2.92 2.64 -3.01
N LEU A 250 4.02 2.64 -2.27
CA LEU A 250 4.03 2.55 -0.82
C LEU A 250 3.33 3.77 -0.15
N ARG A 251 3.58 5.00 -0.65
CA ARG A 251 2.88 6.21 -0.19
C ARG A 251 1.37 6.14 -0.45
N LYS A 252 0.95 5.63 -1.61
CA LYS A 252 -0.48 5.42 -1.90
C LYS A 252 -1.09 4.37 -0.97
N ALA A 253 -0.40 3.27 -0.69
CA ALA A 253 -0.84 2.25 0.25
C ALA A 253 -0.98 2.80 1.68
N ARG A 254 -0.05 3.66 2.12
CA ARG A 254 -0.18 4.40 3.37
C ARG A 254 -1.46 5.24 3.41
N SER A 255 -1.67 6.05 2.38
CA SER A 255 -2.85 6.91 2.30
C SER A 255 -4.15 6.10 2.31
N ALA A 256 -4.16 4.95 1.61
CA ALA A 256 -5.31 4.05 1.60
C ALA A 256 -5.62 3.46 2.99
N LEU A 257 -4.60 3.05 3.75
CA LEU A 257 -4.78 2.57 5.13
C LEU A 257 -5.28 3.67 6.08
N ILE A 258 -4.78 4.90 5.92
CA ILE A 258 -5.26 6.04 6.70
C ILE A 258 -6.73 6.32 6.36
N TYR A 259 -7.08 6.42 5.08
CA TYR A 259 -8.46 6.64 4.67
C TYR A 259 -9.39 5.51 5.14
N LEU A 260 -8.95 4.25 5.05
CA LEU A 260 -9.73 3.13 5.55
C LEU A 260 -10.02 3.25 7.05
N SER A 261 -8.99 3.51 7.87
CA SER A 261 -9.16 3.68 9.30
C SER A 261 -10.13 4.82 9.65
N LEU A 262 -9.95 5.99 9.03
CA LEU A 262 -10.80 7.15 9.24
C LEU A 262 -12.23 6.92 8.73
N ALA A 263 -12.39 6.21 7.61
CA ALA A 263 -13.70 5.86 7.07
C ALA A 263 -14.49 4.98 8.05
N ILE A 264 -13.85 3.93 8.57
CA ILE A 264 -14.51 3.04 9.54
C ILE A 264 -14.84 3.78 10.84
N GLN A 265 -13.92 4.62 11.34
CA GLN A 265 -14.21 5.43 12.53
C GLN A 265 -15.43 6.34 12.34
N GLN A 266 -15.58 6.95 11.16
CA GLN A 266 -16.73 7.79 10.85
C GLN A 266 -18.04 6.98 10.75
N GLU A 267 -17.99 5.79 10.10
CA GLU A 267 -19.15 4.89 10.02
C GLU A 267 -19.62 4.45 11.41
N GLU A 268 -18.68 4.02 12.25
CA GLU A 268 -19.00 3.54 13.59
C GLU A 268 -19.56 4.66 14.46
N ARG A 269 -19.02 5.89 14.36
CA ARG A 269 -19.56 7.04 15.07
C ARG A 269 -21.02 7.31 14.68
N VAL A 270 -21.34 7.27 13.38
CA VAL A 270 -22.72 7.46 12.91
C VAL A 270 -23.65 6.34 13.40
N LYS A 271 -23.15 5.10 13.47
CA LYS A 271 -23.92 4.00 14.06
C LYS A 271 -24.17 4.22 15.55
N ASP A 272 -23.14 4.61 16.30
CA ASP A 272 -23.25 4.85 17.75
C ASP A 272 -24.24 5.99 18.08
N GLU A 273 -24.26 7.06 17.27
CA GLU A 273 -25.21 8.17 17.41
C GLU A 273 -26.69 7.74 17.19
N ASN A 274 -26.90 6.63 16.46
CA ASN A 274 -28.23 6.08 16.15
C ASN A 274 -28.66 4.90 17.03
N LEU A 275 -27.80 4.45 17.95
CA LEU A 275 -28.10 3.35 18.85
C LEU A 275 -28.66 3.86 20.18
N ASP A 276 -29.74 3.23 20.66
CA ASP A 276 -30.22 3.46 22.03
C ASP A 276 -29.17 2.96 23.03
N ASP A 277 -28.83 3.81 24.02
CA ASP A 277 -27.73 3.66 25.01
C ASP A 277 -27.73 2.33 25.81
N GLU A 278 -28.75 1.51 25.72
CA GLU A 278 -28.90 0.32 26.55
C GLU A 278 -28.30 -0.99 26.01
N LYS A 279 -27.75 -1.01 24.76
CA LYS A 279 -27.49 -2.32 24.08
C LYS A 279 -26.04 -2.70 23.80
N LEU A 280 -25.05 -1.86 24.04
CA LEU A 280 -23.66 -2.20 23.69
C LEU A 280 -22.75 -2.26 24.91
N ALA A 281 -22.26 -3.46 25.23
CA ALA A 281 -21.15 -3.62 26.16
C ALA A 281 -19.83 -3.43 25.40
N PRO A 282 -18.97 -2.45 25.72
CA PRO A 282 -17.72 -2.24 25.03
C PRO A 282 -16.74 -3.40 25.30
N MET A 283 -16.30 -4.08 24.27
CA MET A 283 -15.20 -5.05 24.35
C MET A 283 -13.88 -4.29 24.13
N ARG A 284 -13.05 -4.22 25.15
CA ARG A 284 -11.71 -3.63 25.04
C ARG A 284 -10.73 -4.68 24.55
N LEU A 285 -10.12 -4.44 23.39
CA LEU A 285 -9.00 -5.22 22.90
C LEU A 285 -7.69 -4.64 23.44
N GLY A 286 -6.86 -5.47 24.06
CA GLY A 286 -5.52 -5.10 24.51
C GLY A 286 -4.57 -4.82 23.35
N ARG A 287 -3.50 -4.07 23.60
CA ARG A 287 -2.43 -3.91 22.62
C ARG A 287 -1.57 -5.17 22.55
N TRP A 288 -1.04 -5.44 21.37
CA TRP A 288 0.10 -6.36 21.21
C TRP A 288 1.36 -5.68 21.71
N GLU A 289 2.00 -6.27 22.69
CA GLU A 289 3.30 -5.83 23.16
C GLU A 289 4.38 -6.25 22.15
N ASP A 290 5.46 -5.45 22.02
CA ASP A 290 6.52 -5.73 21.04
C ASP A 290 7.20 -7.07 21.28
N GLU A 291 7.29 -7.51 22.54
CA GLU A 291 7.82 -8.82 22.95
C GLU A 291 7.01 -10.02 22.43
N TRP A 292 5.76 -9.81 22.07
CA TRP A 292 4.87 -10.86 21.52
C TRP A 292 4.93 -10.99 20.00
N LYS A 293 5.59 -10.06 19.33
CA LYS A 293 5.81 -10.06 17.88
C LYS A 293 7.00 -10.96 17.53
N LYS A 294 6.80 -12.28 17.61
CA LYS A 294 7.84 -13.28 17.32
C LYS A 294 7.61 -13.95 16.00
#